data_c09d281590575ced1d45dca6a508d44d
#
_entry.id   c09d281590575ced1d45dca6a508d44d
#
_cell.length_a   1.000
_cell.length_b   1.000
_cell.length_c   1.000
_cell.angle_alpha   90.00
_cell.angle_beta   90.00
_cell.angle_gamma   90.00
#
_symmetry.space_group_name_H-M   'P 1'
#
loop_
_entity.id
_entity.type
_entity.pdbx_description
1 polymer ?
#
loop_
_entity_poly.entity_id
_entity_poly.type
_entity_poly.pdbx_seq_one_letter_code
_entity_poly.pdbx_strand_id
1 'polypeptide(L)'
;MNKTIRFLSMAALVFMGAITTGCSTEDDSKSLDQPASKTVTLTTTISMDGSATTRALTEEGVKTFDEGEQIAVIYTNTSSKRVKAVSSALQAGDITNSGKTAKITVTLKNPKAGSVDYIYPAAMANNDGTPNLSALCMQNGTLTTLASTLDYAKGSGAMTVNGNEYTLPGIALKNQLAICKFKVKNAGGTEITGNITGLTVSDGTNTYTVSRSAAAGPIYVAMLPVSNDKTLSFVANDASNSYYKNVTGKTLAVNNQYTINVTMTTGTTTNLSSLGADHTAQNGETLTGTLAASRKISIAAGATVILKNVDINYGTTLTASFYAGITCLGDATLIVSGTDYVKSFDDGYPGIFVPSGSTLTITGSGTLYADGPKDDGAGIGSGRDNIEAYRACGNIVLQGGTIWATGGSGAAGIGSGATANYVAPQTGTPSSCGYITIKSSVTSVLARKGKGVEKSIGEGQYSTCGTVTIEDPSKVTQQ
;
A
#
# COMPACT_ATOMS: atom_id res chain seq x y z
N MET A 1 -48.69 3.80 26.66
CA MET A 1 -49.27 3.54 25.32
C MET A 1 -48.28 2.68 24.54
N ASN A 2 -48.60 1.40 24.41
CA ASN A 2 -47.80 0.39 23.70
C ASN A 2 -47.97 0.53 22.19
N LYS A 3 -46.91 0.45 21.43
CA LYS A 3 -46.96 0.03 20.01
C LYS A 3 -45.92 -1.02 19.73
N THR A 4 -46.41 -2.22 19.64
CA THR A 4 -45.79 -3.47 19.17
C THR A 4 -45.58 -3.37 17.65
N ILE A 5 -44.37 -3.63 17.15
CA ILE A 5 -44.11 -3.82 15.71
C ILE A 5 -43.88 -5.32 15.49
N ARG A 6 -44.75 -5.89 14.62
CA ARG A 6 -44.76 -7.32 14.27
C ARG A 6 -43.75 -7.57 13.15
N PHE A 7 -42.92 -8.62 13.33
CA PHE A 7 -42.15 -9.24 12.26
C PHE A 7 -43.08 -9.98 11.30
N LEU A 8 -42.92 -9.75 10.01
CA LEU A 8 -43.55 -10.50 8.94
C LEU A 8 -42.52 -11.48 8.35
N SER A 9 -42.75 -12.75 8.58
CA SER A 9 -42.06 -13.85 7.92
C SER A 9 -42.62 -14.04 6.50
N MET A 10 -41.74 -14.08 5.49
CA MET A 10 -42.12 -14.35 4.11
C MET A 10 -41.71 -15.79 3.76
N ALA A 11 -42.73 -16.59 3.49
CA ALA A 11 -42.62 -18.01 3.14
C ALA A 11 -42.13 -18.20 1.69
N ALA A 12 -41.36 -19.24 1.48
CA ALA A 12 -40.94 -19.70 0.17
C ALA A 12 -42.12 -20.26 -0.63
N LEU A 13 -42.30 -19.82 -1.86
CA LEU A 13 -43.24 -20.38 -2.82
C LEU A 13 -42.48 -21.26 -3.82
N VAL A 14 -42.72 -22.55 -3.75
CA VAL A 14 -42.30 -23.53 -4.76
C VAL A 14 -43.28 -23.46 -5.92
N PHE A 15 -42.81 -23.16 -7.13
CA PHE A 15 -43.61 -23.32 -8.36
C PHE A 15 -43.19 -24.61 -9.09
N MET A 16 -44.04 -25.60 -9.05
CA MET A 16 -44.06 -26.70 -10.03
C MET A 16 -44.83 -26.21 -11.27
N GLY A 17 -44.16 -26.13 -12.41
CA GLY A 17 -44.79 -25.82 -13.71
C GLY A 17 -44.66 -26.99 -14.66
N ALA A 18 -45.79 -27.39 -15.20
CA ALA A 18 -46.02 -28.58 -16.00
C ALA A 18 -45.39 -28.50 -17.41
N ILE A 19 -45.05 -29.68 -17.92
CA ILE A 19 -44.56 -29.96 -19.25
C ILE A 19 -45.71 -29.79 -20.27
N THR A 20 -45.52 -28.98 -21.29
CA THR A 20 -46.31 -29.07 -22.54
C THR A 20 -45.35 -29.34 -23.71
N THR A 21 -45.53 -30.47 -24.33
CA THR A 21 -44.94 -30.84 -25.61
C THR A 21 -45.53 -30.03 -26.74
N GLY A 22 -44.68 -29.34 -27.49
CA GLY A 22 -45.00 -28.71 -28.76
C GLY A 22 -43.90 -28.91 -29.74
N CYS A 23 -44.16 -29.72 -30.74
CA CYS A 23 -43.28 -29.98 -31.87
C CYS A 23 -43.39 -28.85 -32.90
N SER A 24 -42.28 -28.27 -33.40
CA SER A 24 -42.02 -28.05 -34.83
C SER A 24 -40.90 -27.06 -35.13
N THR A 25 -40.18 -27.41 -36.14
CA THR A 25 -39.34 -26.68 -37.12
C THR A 25 -37.92 -26.31 -36.68
N GLU A 26 -37.05 -26.97 -37.42
CA GLU A 26 -35.60 -26.72 -37.51
C GLU A 26 -35.36 -25.25 -37.88
N ASP A 27 -34.53 -24.59 -37.06
CA ASP A 27 -33.73 -23.44 -37.47
C ASP A 27 -32.33 -23.63 -36.95
N ASP A 28 -31.40 -23.80 -37.86
CA ASP A 28 -30.02 -24.25 -37.70
C ASP A 28 -29.19 -23.07 -37.21
N SER A 29 -29.37 -22.62 -35.98
CA SER A 29 -28.43 -21.76 -35.28
C SER A 29 -27.54 -22.62 -34.43
N LYS A 30 -26.32 -22.89 -34.95
CA LYS A 30 -25.21 -23.47 -34.19
C LYS A 30 -24.97 -22.64 -32.95
N SER A 31 -25.61 -23.02 -31.85
CA SER A 31 -25.15 -22.69 -30.50
C SER A 31 -23.73 -23.24 -30.43
N LEU A 32 -22.75 -22.30 -30.34
CA LEU A 32 -21.40 -22.67 -29.95
C LEU A 32 -21.54 -23.22 -28.51
N ASP A 33 -21.47 -24.54 -28.39
CA ASP A 33 -21.37 -25.26 -27.13
C ASP A 33 -20.17 -24.69 -26.37
N GLN A 34 -20.41 -23.73 -25.53
CA GLN A 34 -19.45 -23.32 -24.52
C GLN A 34 -19.32 -24.51 -23.58
N PRO A 35 -18.14 -25.13 -23.48
CA PRO A 35 -17.98 -26.33 -22.68
C PRO A 35 -18.44 -26.06 -21.25
N ALA A 36 -19.36 -26.88 -20.77
CA ALA A 36 -19.94 -26.73 -19.44
C ALA A 36 -18.82 -26.57 -18.39
N SER A 37 -18.88 -25.51 -17.61
CA SER A 37 -17.88 -25.21 -16.58
C SER A 37 -17.86 -26.35 -15.56
N LYS A 38 -16.75 -27.10 -15.52
CA LYS A 38 -16.56 -28.20 -14.55
C LYS A 38 -16.23 -27.61 -13.18
N THR A 39 -17.05 -27.89 -12.19
CA THR A 39 -16.84 -27.48 -10.81
C THR A 39 -16.52 -28.71 -9.96
N VAL A 40 -15.47 -28.61 -9.13
CA VAL A 40 -15.01 -29.73 -8.27
C VAL A 40 -14.83 -29.20 -6.83
N THR A 41 -15.52 -29.82 -5.89
CA THR A 41 -15.33 -29.50 -4.45
C THR A 41 -14.37 -30.52 -3.85
N LEU A 42 -13.29 -30.02 -3.26
CA LEU A 42 -12.19 -30.82 -2.72
C LEU A 42 -11.94 -30.48 -1.26
N THR A 43 -11.49 -31.47 -0.53
CA THR A 43 -11.12 -31.34 0.88
C THR A 43 -9.67 -31.77 1.06
N THR A 44 -8.91 -31.02 1.85
CA THR A 44 -7.56 -31.40 2.24
C THR A 44 -7.24 -30.90 3.66
N THR A 45 -6.15 -31.39 4.22
CA THR A 45 -5.68 -30.96 5.55
C THR A 45 -4.45 -30.07 5.38
N ILE A 46 -4.47 -28.92 6.03
CA ILE A 46 -3.33 -28.03 6.13
C ILE A 46 -2.88 -27.94 7.58
N SER A 47 -1.60 -27.68 7.78
CA SER A 47 -1.05 -27.44 9.11
C SER A 47 -0.29 -26.12 9.12
N MET A 48 -0.17 -25.52 10.29
CA MET A 48 0.79 -24.48 10.53
C MET A 48 2.16 -25.13 10.78
N ASP A 49 3.16 -24.83 9.92
CA ASP A 49 4.53 -25.28 10.15
C ASP A 49 5.10 -24.51 11.33
N GLY A 50 5.66 -25.21 12.27
CA GLY A 50 6.40 -24.54 13.29
C GLY A 50 6.60 -25.31 14.57
N SER A 51 7.88 -25.43 14.93
CA SER A 51 8.27 -25.43 16.33
C SER A 51 7.72 -24.16 16.98
N ALA A 52 7.17 -24.30 18.18
CA ALA A 52 6.44 -23.26 18.93
C ALA A 52 7.23 -21.94 19.20
N THR A 53 8.44 -21.82 18.71
CA THR A 53 9.35 -20.69 19.03
C THR A 53 9.34 -19.55 18.02
N THR A 54 8.67 -19.66 16.88
CA THR A 54 8.85 -18.71 15.77
C THR A 54 7.59 -18.08 15.17
N ARG A 55 6.40 -18.48 15.59
CA ARG A 55 5.14 -17.87 15.11
C ARG A 55 4.54 -16.93 16.14
N ALA A 56 4.43 -15.70 15.76
CA ALA A 56 4.25 -14.58 16.63
C ALA A 56 2.82 -14.07 16.66
N LEU A 57 1.89 -14.81 17.17
CA LEU A 57 0.52 -14.31 17.26
C LEU A 57 -0.11 -14.46 18.63
N THR A 58 0.51 -15.21 19.54
CA THR A 58 0.40 -15.00 20.98
C THR A 58 1.66 -14.26 21.46
N GLU A 59 1.70 -13.77 22.69
CA GLU A 59 2.93 -13.21 23.27
C GLU A 59 4.08 -14.22 23.28
N GLU A 60 3.77 -15.53 23.18
CA GLU A 60 4.70 -16.64 23.11
C GLU A 60 4.99 -17.12 21.68
N GLY A 61 4.39 -16.53 20.65
CA GLY A 61 4.71 -16.84 19.26
C GLY A 61 3.99 -18.04 18.64
N VAL A 62 2.86 -18.46 19.15
CA VAL A 62 2.10 -19.61 18.61
C VAL A 62 0.91 -19.13 17.78
N LYS A 63 0.89 -19.48 16.48
CA LYS A 63 -0.31 -19.32 15.62
C LYS A 63 -1.13 -20.59 15.64
N THR A 64 -2.43 -20.41 15.79
CA THR A 64 -3.46 -21.43 15.63
C THR A 64 -4.48 -20.97 14.60
N PHE A 65 -5.18 -21.90 13.98
CA PHE A 65 -6.37 -21.61 13.20
C PHE A 65 -7.54 -21.33 14.16
N ASP A 66 -8.38 -20.36 13.77
CA ASP A 66 -9.59 -20.02 14.50
C ASP A 66 -10.84 -20.21 13.60
N GLU A 67 -12.00 -20.32 14.22
CA GLU A 67 -13.28 -20.39 13.50
C GLU A 67 -13.51 -19.14 12.65
N GLY A 68 -14.11 -19.31 11.46
CA GLY A 68 -14.39 -18.24 10.53
C GLY A 68 -13.22 -17.92 9.59
N GLU A 69 -12.01 -18.41 9.86
CA GLU A 69 -10.86 -18.16 8.99
C GLU A 69 -10.97 -18.89 7.66
N GLN A 70 -10.34 -18.32 6.63
CA GLN A 70 -10.38 -18.86 5.26
C GLN A 70 -8.98 -18.87 4.64
N ILE A 71 -8.76 -19.85 3.77
CA ILE A 71 -7.51 -20.06 3.04
C ILE A 71 -7.76 -19.83 1.55
N ALA A 72 -6.87 -19.09 0.87
CA ALA A 72 -6.86 -19.02 -0.57
C ALA A 72 -6.10 -20.21 -1.16
N VAL A 73 -6.70 -20.85 -2.16
CA VAL A 73 -6.11 -21.93 -2.96
C VAL A 73 -5.89 -21.37 -4.37
N ILE A 74 -4.64 -21.25 -4.75
CA ILE A 74 -4.24 -20.74 -6.05
C ILE A 74 -3.87 -21.91 -6.92
N TYR A 75 -4.56 -22.11 -8.03
CA TYR A 75 -4.37 -23.24 -8.94
C TYR A 75 -4.39 -22.79 -10.39
N THR A 76 -4.01 -23.68 -11.29
CA THR A 76 -4.10 -23.43 -12.74
C THR A 76 -5.39 -24.05 -13.26
N ASN A 77 -6.19 -23.28 -13.99
CA ASN A 77 -7.38 -23.77 -14.66
C ASN A 77 -7.09 -24.35 -16.05
N THR A 78 -8.08 -24.95 -16.70
CA THR A 78 -7.95 -25.55 -18.05
C THR A 78 -7.56 -24.54 -19.13
N SER A 79 -7.81 -23.23 -18.91
CA SER A 79 -7.33 -22.15 -19.79
C SER A 79 -5.88 -21.73 -19.49
N SER A 80 -5.15 -22.51 -18.68
CA SER A 80 -3.76 -22.25 -18.25
C SER A 80 -3.56 -20.92 -17.50
N LYS A 81 -4.62 -20.37 -16.89
CA LYS A 81 -4.55 -19.18 -16.03
C LYS A 81 -4.44 -19.59 -14.56
N ARG A 82 -3.58 -18.89 -13.81
CA ARG A 82 -3.56 -18.95 -12.35
C ARG A 82 -4.78 -18.23 -11.83
N VAL A 83 -5.55 -18.88 -10.96
CA VAL A 83 -6.79 -18.36 -10.39
C VAL A 83 -6.90 -18.68 -8.91
N LYS A 84 -7.59 -17.81 -8.17
CA LYS A 84 -7.84 -17.95 -6.73
C LYS A 84 -9.20 -18.60 -6.51
N ALA A 85 -9.26 -19.59 -5.64
CA ALA A 85 -10.45 -20.03 -4.95
C ALA A 85 -10.26 -19.82 -3.44
N VAL A 86 -11.35 -19.59 -2.72
CA VAL A 86 -11.31 -19.40 -1.26
C VAL A 86 -12.04 -20.56 -0.61
N SER A 87 -11.47 -21.12 0.45
CA SER A 87 -12.09 -22.20 1.21
C SER A 87 -13.39 -21.73 1.87
N SER A 88 -14.25 -22.68 2.23
CA SER A 88 -15.28 -22.40 3.23
C SER A 88 -14.62 -21.87 4.51
N ALA A 89 -15.36 -21.06 5.26
CA ALA A 89 -14.92 -20.62 6.58
C ALA A 89 -14.77 -21.84 7.51
N LEU A 90 -13.67 -21.90 8.24
CA LEU A 90 -13.40 -22.99 9.18
C LEU A 90 -14.47 -23.04 10.27
N GLN A 91 -14.88 -24.24 10.60
CA GLN A 91 -15.77 -24.54 11.73
C GLN A 91 -14.94 -25.18 12.86
N ALA A 92 -15.45 -25.16 14.09
CA ALA A 92 -14.77 -25.78 15.24
C ALA A 92 -14.34 -27.24 14.96
N GLY A 93 -15.19 -28.02 14.28
CA GLY A 93 -14.92 -29.41 13.92
C GLY A 93 -13.84 -29.61 12.85
N ASP A 94 -13.48 -28.59 12.11
CA ASP A 94 -12.41 -28.63 11.11
C ASP A 94 -11.02 -28.41 11.75
N ILE A 95 -10.97 -27.87 12.96
CA ILE A 95 -9.74 -27.46 13.64
C ILE A 95 -9.34 -28.55 14.65
N THR A 96 -8.11 -29.04 14.51
CA THR A 96 -7.59 -30.14 15.33
C THR A 96 -6.17 -29.82 15.83
N ASN A 97 -5.58 -30.71 16.62
CA ASN A 97 -4.23 -30.60 17.14
C ASN A 97 -3.99 -29.26 17.86
N SER A 98 -4.90 -28.88 18.77
CA SER A 98 -4.85 -27.60 19.50
C SER A 98 -4.75 -26.39 18.57
N GLY A 99 -5.50 -26.38 17.48
CA GLY A 99 -5.53 -25.28 16.52
C GLY A 99 -4.43 -25.30 15.45
N LYS A 100 -3.50 -26.26 15.49
CA LYS A 100 -2.36 -26.30 14.55
C LYS A 100 -2.66 -26.94 13.21
N THR A 101 -3.80 -27.58 13.08
CA THR A 101 -4.20 -28.32 11.88
C THR A 101 -5.64 -27.97 11.55
N ALA A 102 -5.92 -27.72 10.27
CA ALA A 102 -7.27 -27.44 9.78
C ALA A 102 -7.60 -28.29 8.55
N LYS A 103 -8.82 -28.80 8.51
CA LYS A 103 -9.42 -29.42 7.33
C LYS A 103 -10.13 -28.33 6.53
N ILE A 104 -9.67 -28.06 5.31
CA ILE A 104 -10.27 -27.06 4.43
C ILE A 104 -11.09 -27.72 3.33
N THR A 105 -12.21 -27.11 2.97
CA THR A 105 -13.03 -27.48 1.81
C THR A 105 -13.06 -26.31 0.83
N VAL A 106 -12.75 -26.56 -0.44
CA VAL A 106 -12.68 -25.54 -1.48
C VAL A 106 -13.32 -26.02 -2.76
N THR A 107 -14.01 -25.12 -3.46
CA THR A 107 -14.63 -25.40 -4.77
C THR A 107 -13.82 -24.75 -5.89
N LEU A 108 -13.28 -25.58 -6.78
CA LEU A 108 -12.45 -25.17 -7.90
C LEU A 108 -13.25 -25.18 -9.20
N LYS A 109 -13.04 -24.20 -10.07
CA LYS A 109 -13.67 -24.12 -11.40
C LYS A 109 -12.67 -24.51 -12.49
N ASN A 110 -13.01 -25.51 -13.28
CA ASN A 110 -12.17 -26.02 -14.37
C ASN A 110 -10.71 -26.27 -13.96
N PRO A 111 -10.44 -27.00 -12.84
CA PRO A 111 -9.08 -27.21 -12.38
C PRO A 111 -8.29 -28.10 -13.34
N LYS A 112 -6.97 -27.87 -13.41
CA LYS A 112 -5.96 -28.64 -14.15
C LYS A 112 -4.92 -29.17 -13.16
N ALA A 113 -4.44 -30.40 -13.37
CA ALA A 113 -3.33 -30.96 -12.61
C ALA A 113 -2.11 -30.00 -12.64
N GLY A 114 -1.41 -29.88 -11.52
CA GLY A 114 -0.22 -29.05 -11.45
C GLY A 114 -0.04 -28.35 -10.09
N SER A 115 0.81 -27.36 -10.07
CA SER A 115 1.14 -26.62 -8.85
C SER A 115 -0.07 -25.93 -8.23
N VAL A 116 -0.21 -26.10 -6.92
CA VAL A 116 -1.19 -25.42 -6.08
C VAL A 116 -0.47 -24.70 -4.95
N ASP A 117 -0.81 -23.43 -4.74
CA ASP A 117 -0.35 -22.66 -3.58
C ASP A 117 -1.51 -22.45 -2.61
N TYR A 118 -1.21 -22.55 -1.32
CA TYR A 118 -2.11 -22.19 -0.24
C TYR A 118 -1.61 -20.92 0.42
N ILE A 119 -2.47 -19.93 0.56
CA ILE A 119 -2.16 -18.64 1.17
C ILE A 119 -3.14 -18.38 2.30
N TYR A 120 -2.59 -18.06 3.46
CA TYR A 120 -3.33 -17.75 4.67
C TYR A 120 -2.88 -16.37 5.21
N PRO A 121 -3.80 -15.55 5.70
CA PRO A 121 -5.25 -15.64 5.46
C PRO A 121 -5.60 -15.37 3.98
N ALA A 122 -6.80 -15.79 3.56
CA ALA A 122 -7.21 -15.70 2.14
C ALA A 122 -7.15 -14.25 1.57
N ALA A 123 -7.28 -13.23 2.42
CA ALA A 123 -7.16 -11.82 2.05
C ALA A 123 -5.74 -11.44 1.57
N MET A 124 -4.71 -12.19 1.98
CA MET A 124 -3.32 -11.97 1.56
C MET A 124 -3.01 -12.49 0.15
N ALA A 125 -4.01 -12.89 -0.62
CA ALA A 125 -3.86 -13.34 -2.00
C ALA A 125 -4.71 -12.50 -2.95
N ASN A 126 -4.11 -11.99 -4.02
CA ASN A 126 -4.81 -11.41 -5.17
C ASN A 126 -5.49 -12.50 -6.01
N ASN A 127 -6.37 -12.11 -6.94
CA ASN A 127 -7.10 -13.07 -7.78
C ASN A 127 -6.20 -13.85 -8.76
N ASP A 128 -5.04 -13.32 -9.11
CA ASP A 128 -4.01 -13.95 -9.94
C ASP A 128 -3.03 -14.83 -9.15
N GLY A 129 -3.18 -14.88 -7.83
CA GLY A 129 -2.35 -15.66 -6.91
C GLY A 129 -1.07 -14.97 -6.46
N THR A 130 -0.87 -13.70 -6.81
CA THR A 130 0.20 -12.88 -6.24
C THR A 130 -0.14 -12.50 -4.79
N PRO A 131 0.87 -12.29 -3.91
CA PRO A 131 0.60 -11.81 -2.56
C PRO A 131 -0.03 -10.41 -2.57
N ASN A 132 -1.07 -10.22 -1.76
CA ASN A 132 -1.59 -8.90 -1.45
C ASN A 132 -0.92 -8.38 -0.16
N LEU A 133 0.13 -7.60 -0.31
CA LEU A 133 0.93 -7.08 0.80
C LEU A 133 0.59 -5.64 1.16
N SER A 134 -0.44 -5.05 0.56
CA SER A 134 -0.79 -3.65 0.75
C SER A 134 -1.13 -3.31 2.20
N ALA A 135 -1.79 -4.22 2.91
CA ALA A 135 -2.11 -4.04 4.32
C ALA A 135 -0.87 -3.91 5.23
N LEU A 136 0.31 -4.36 4.77
CA LEU A 136 1.55 -4.19 5.52
C LEU A 136 1.99 -2.73 5.61
N CYS A 137 1.63 -1.90 4.63
CA CYS A 137 2.05 -0.51 4.59
C CYS A 137 1.44 0.35 5.70
N MET A 138 0.19 0.04 6.11
CA MET A 138 -0.53 0.75 7.16
C MET A 138 -1.07 -0.25 8.17
N GLN A 139 -0.55 -0.20 9.39
CA GLN A 139 -0.85 -1.13 10.47
C GLN A 139 -1.35 -0.37 11.70
N ASN A 140 -2.02 -1.03 12.63
CA ASN A 140 -2.47 -0.42 13.88
C ASN A 140 -1.58 -0.75 15.09
N GLY A 141 -0.55 -1.55 14.89
CA GLY A 141 0.44 -1.89 15.92
C GLY A 141 -0.04 -2.87 16.99
N THR A 142 -1.20 -3.52 16.81
CA THR A 142 -1.74 -4.50 17.77
C THR A 142 -1.47 -5.93 17.33
N LEU A 143 -1.24 -6.80 18.31
CA LEU A 143 -1.07 -8.22 18.04
C LEU A 143 -2.32 -8.86 17.44
N THR A 144 -3.50 -8.46 17.89
CA THR A 144 -4.79 -8.99 17.42
C THR A 144 -5.00 -8.75 15.92
N THR A 145 -4.79 -7.51 15.45
CA THR A 145 -4.94 -7.21 14.01
C THR A 145 -3.87 -7.92 13.19
N LEU A 146 -2.64 -7.98 13.70
CA LEU A 146 -1.57 -8.69 13.03
C LEU A 146 -1.93 -10.18 12.88
N ALA A 147 -2.48 -10.79 13.92
CA ALA A 147 -2.92 -12.17 13.92
C ALA A 147 -4.02 -12.47 12.88
N SER A 148 -5.00 -11.57 12.76
CA SER A 148 -6.19 -11.81 11.93
C SER A 148 -5.99 -11.42 10.46
N THR A 149 -5.16 -10.42 10.15
CA THR A 149 -5.11 -9.83 8.81
C THR A 149 -3.72 -9.74 8.18
N LEU A 150 -2.65 -9.76 8.98
CA LEU A 150 -1.28 -9.52 8.50
C LEU A 150 -0.35 -10.73 8.64
N ASP A 151 -0.85 -11.88 9.10
CA ASP A 151 -0.07 -13.11 9.24
C ASP A 151 -0.02 -13.86 7.91
N TYR A 152 0.83 -13.41 7.01
CA TYR A 152 0.97 -14.03 5.70
C TYR A 152 1.75 -15.34 5.79
N ALA A 153 1.07 -16.46 5.59
CA ALA A 153 1.69 -17.78 5.50
C ALA A 153 1.38 -18.45 4.15
N LYS A 154 2.34 -19.16 3.61
CA LYS A 154 2.25 -19.84 2.33
C LYS A 154 2.77 -21.27 2.39
N GLY A 155 2.13 -22.15 1.60
CA GLY A 155 2.62 -23.51 1.32
C GLY A 155 2.30 -23.88 -0.12
N SER A 156 3.09 -24.76 -0.73
CA SER A 156 2.92 -25.16 -2.13
C SER A 156 3.00 -26.67 -2.28
N GLY A 157 2.24 -27.22 -3.22
CA GLY A 157 2.25 -28.65 -3.55
C GLY A 157 1.73 -28.89 -4.96
N ALA A 158 1.44 -30.12 -5.31
CA ALA A 158 0.89 -30.50 -6.61
C ALA A 158 -0.50 -31.13 -6.47
N MET A 159 -1.48 -30.57 -7.14
CA MET A 159 -2.78 -31.21 -7.33
C MET A 159 -2.63 -32.30 -8.38
N THR A 160 -3.07 -33.50 -8.03
CA THR A 160 -3.07 -34.64 -8.95
C THR A 160 -4.47 -34.90 -9.50
N VAL A 161 -4.51 -35.47 -10.70
CA VAL A 161 -5.74 -35.87 -11.38
C VAL A 161 -5.58 -37.30 -11.88
N ASN A 162 -6.48 -38.18 -11.46
CA ASN A 162 -6.54 -39.56 -11.95
C ASN A 162 -7.96 -39.80 -12.51
N GLY A 163 -8.07 -39.84 -13.84
CA GLY A 163 -9.36 -39.83 -14.49
C GLY A 163 -10.18 -38.60 -14.16
N ASN A 164 -11.30 -38.76 -13.45
CA ASN A 164 -12.15 -37.67 -12.98
C ASN A 164 -11.91 -37.26 -11.51
N GLU A 165 -11.01 -37.93 -10.82
CA GLU A 165 -10.70 -37.67 -9.42
C GLU A 165 -9.58 -36.64 -9.30
N TYR A 166 -9.81 -35.61 -8.52
CA TYR A 166 -8.86 -34.56 -8.19
C TYR A 166 -8.46 -34.70 -6.75
N THR A 167 -7.18 -34.58 -6.45
CA THR A 167 -6.65 -34.64 -5.08
C THR A 167 -5.78 -33.42 -4.81
N LEU A 168 -6.10 -32.70 -3.73
CA LEU A 168 -5.27 -31.62 -3.21
C LEU A 168 -4.27 -32.18 -2.19
N PRO A 169 -3.00 -31.76 -2.23
CA PRO A 169 -2.01 -32.20 -1.23
C PRO A 169 -2.29 -31.57 0.12
N GLY A 170 -2.03 -32.33 1.19
CA GLY A 170 -1.88 -31.78 2.54
C GLY A 170 -0.56 -31.00 2.65
N ILE A 171 -0.59 -29.81 3.24
CA ILE A 171 0.57 -28.88 3.23
C ILE A 171 0.75 -28.22 4.59
N ALA A 172 2.01 -28.06 4.99
CA ALA A 172 2.42 -27.18 6.08
C ALA A 172 2.66 -25.75 5.57
N LEU A 173 1.94 -24.79 6.14
CA LEU A 173 2.10 -23.36 5.82
C LEU A 173 3.27 -22.76 6.60
N LYS A 174 4.11 -21.97 5.92
CA LYS A 174 5.24 -21.23 6.51
C LYS A 174 4.95 -19.75 6.47
N ASN A 175 5.13 -19.07 7.61
CA ASN A 175 5.02 -17.61 7.66
C ASN A 175 6.08 -16.99 6.75
N GLN A 176 5.69 -15.97 6.00
CA GLN A 176 6.52 -15.27 5.02
C GLN A 176 7.03 -13.93 5.52
N LEU A 177 6.68 -13.53 6.75
CA LEU A 177 7.02 -12.25 7.34
C LEU A 177 7.94 -12.41 8.55
N ALA A 178 8.64 -11.32 8.88
CA ALA A 178 9.24 -11.08 10.17
C ALA A 178 8.24 -10.32 11.04
N ILE A 179 8.03 -10.74 12.27
CA ILE A 179 7.17 -10.07 13.22
C ILE A 179 8.03 -9.33 14.24
N CYS A 180 7.88 -8.01 14.30
CA CYS A 180 8.66 -7.14 15.17
C CYS A 180 7.80 -6.60 16.31
N LYS A 181 8.27 -6.83 17.54
CA LYS A 181 7.71 -6.31 18.79
C LYS A 181 8.59 -5.16 19.25
N PHE A 182 8.18 -3.92 18.96
CA PHE A 182 8.97 -2.73 19.27
C PHE A 182 8.66 -2.18 20.66
N LYS A 183 9.73 -1.84 21.38
CA LYS A 183 9.74 -1.00 22.56
C LYS A 183 10.59 0.23 22.26
N VAL A 184 9.97 1.41 22.34
CA VAL A 184 10.61 2.69 22.03
C VAL A 184 11.09 3.34 23.31
N LYS A 185 12.36 3.78 23.33
CA LYS A 185 12.98 4.53 24.40
C LYS A 185 13.45 5.87 23.86
N ASN A 186 13.40 6.91 24.67
CA ASN A 186 14.05 8.19 24.37
C ASN A 186 15.57 8.10 24.52
N ALA A 187 16.31 9.15 24.15
CA ALA A 187 17.77 9.20 24.24
C ALA A 187 18.30 8.98 25.67
N GLY A 188 17.52 9.31 26.69
CA GLY A 188 17.85 9.05 28.10
C GLY A 188 17.57 7.62 28.57
N GLY A 189 17.09 6.74 27.69
CA GLY A 189 16.81 5.33 28.00
C GLY A 189 15.44 5.06 28.62
N THR A 190 14.63 6.09 28.86
CA THR A 190 13.27 5.96 29.41
C THR A 190 12.36 5.36 28.35
N GLU A 191 11.57 4.35 28.70
CA GLU A 191 10.57 3.77 27.79
C GLU A 191 9.40 4.76 27.59
N ILE A 192 9.12 5.06 26.32
CA ILE A 192 8.07 5.98 25.87
C ILE A 192 7.05 5.29 24.95
N THR A 193 7.12 3.98 24.80
CA THR A 193 6.26 3.20 23.88
C THR A 193 4.78 3.50 24.07
N GLY A 194 4.34 3.68 25.33
CA GLY A 194 2.94 3.97 25.68
C GLY A 194 2.43 5.32 25.15
N ASN A 195 3.31 6.27 24.91
CA ASN A 195 2.96 7.59 24.39
C ASN A 195 2.97 7.66 22.86
N ILE A 196 3.59 6.69 22.19
CA ILE A 196 3.74 6.69 20.74
C ILE A 196 2.40 6.45 20.05
N THR A 197 2.03 7.37 19.19
CA THR A 197 0.80 7.33 18.38
C THR A 197 1.10 6.99 16.92
N GLY A 198 2.34 7.20 16.45
CA GLY A 198 2.80 6.83 15.14
C GLY A 198 4.20 6.23 15.18
N LEU A 199 4.42 5.16 14.40
CA LEU A 199 5.74 4.58 14.17
C LEU A 199 5.87 4.23 12.69
N THR A 200 6.85 4.80 12.03
CA THR A 200 7.23 4.46 10.66
C THR A 200 8.57 3.74 10.65
N VAL A 201 8.62 2.60 9.98
CA VAL A 201 9.86 1.81 9.78
C VAL A 201 10.05 1.66 8.26
N SER A 202 11.23 2.03 7.76
CA SER A 202 11.59 1.86 6.35
C SER A 202 12.92 1.13 6.20
N ASP A 203 13.00 0.23 5.20
CA ASP A 203 14.24 -0.43 4.79
C ASP A 203 14.85 0.20 3.51
N GLY A 204 14.34 1.37 3.11
CA GLY A 204 14.69 2.06 1.87
C GLY A 204 13.93 1.54 0.63
N THR A 205 13.27 0.39 0.71
CA THR A 205 12.43 -0.19 -0.35
C THR A 205 10.97 -0.27 0.08
N ASN A 206 10.75 -0.73 1.32
CA ASN A 206 9.43 -0.87 1.90
C ASN A 206 9.30 0.06 3.11
N THR A 207 8.12 0.63 3.27
CA THR A 207 7.80 1.49 4.42
C THR A 207 6.56 0.94 5.12
N TYR A 208 6.64 0.80 6.43
CA TYR A 208 5.60 0.28 7.30
C TYR A 208 5.22 1.38 8.29
N THR A 209 3.98 1.83 8.24
CA THR A 209 3.48 2.90 9.12
C THR A 209 2.44 2.33 10.07
N VAL A 210 2.65 2.56 11.35
CA VAL A 210 1.68 2.27 12.41
C VAL A 210 1.02 3.57 12.83
N SER A 211 -0.31 3.57 12.85
CA SER A 211 -1.11 4.64 13.44
C SER A 211 -2.01 4.04 14.51
N ARG A 212 -1.90 4.55 15.75
CA ARG A 212 -2.66 4.06 16.91
C ARG A 212 -2.96 5.16 17.89
N SER A 213 -3.92 4.93 18.77
CA SER A 213 -4.03 5.74 20.01
C SER A 213 -2.88 5.39 20.95
N ALA A 214 -2.46 6.34 21.78
CA ALA A 214 -1.50 6.08 22.85
C ALA A 214 -2.00 4.93 23.74
N ALA A 215 -1.21 3.89 23.91
CA ALA A 215 -1.58 2.70 24.66
C ALA A 215 -0.35 2.04 25.26
N ALA A 216 -0.49 1.50 26.46
CA ALA A 216 0.55 0.70 27.10
C ALA A 216 0.89 -0.55 26.25
N GLY A 217 2.11 -1.03 26.41
CA GLY A 217 2.61 -2.23 25.73
C GLY A 217 3.38 -1.94 24.43
N PRO A 218 3.95 -3.00 23.84
CA PRO A 218 4.77 -2.87 22.66
C PRO A 218 3.94 -2.54 21.41
N ILE A 219 4.66 -2.13 20.35
CA ILE A 219 4.10 -1.92 19.02
C ILE A 219 4.46 -3.12 18.16
N TYR A 220 3.48 -3.82 17.63
CA TYR A 220 3.71 -4.97 16.75
C TYR A 220 3.65 -4.54 15.29
N VAL A 221 4.65 -4.97 14.51
CA VAL A 221 4.76 -4.67 13.09
C VAL A 221 5.11 -5.95 12.33
N ALA A 222 4.30 -6.31 11.34
CA ALA A 222 4.64 -7.33 10.36
C ALA A 222 5.44 -6.69 9.22
N MET A 223 6.59 -7.27 8.88
CA MET A 223 7.52 -6.75 7.88
C MET A 223 7.96 -7.84 6.92
N LEU A 224 8.26 -7.47 5.69
CA LEU A 224 9.02 -8.34 4.80
C LEU A 224 10.42 -8.59 5.38
N PRO A 225 11.07 -9.69 5.02
CA PRO A 225 12.43 -9.97 5.49
C PRO A 225 13.39 -8.85 5.05
N VAL A 226 14.33 -8.52 5.92
CA VAL A 226 15.32 -7.46 5.70
C VAL A 226 16.72 -8.07 5.75
N SER A 227 17.53 -7.80 4.75
CA SER A 227 18.94 -8.20 4.71
C SER A 227 19.85 -7.22 5.46
N ASN A 228 21.04 -7.66 5.84
CA ASN A 228 21.95 -6.89 6.68
C ASN A 228 22.63 -5.69 5.99
N ASP A 229 22.55 -5.61 4.67
CA ASP A 229 23.02 -4.49 3.86
C ASP A 229 22.07 -3.28 3.87
N LYS A 230 20.84 -3.47 4.35
CA LYS A 230 19.84 -2.41 4.44
C LYS A 230 20.00 -1.55 5.69
N THR A 231 19.64 -0.28 5.55
CA THR A 231 19.47 0.62 6.68
C THR A 231 17.99 0.64 7.07
N LEU A 232 17.69 0.30 8.32
CA LEU A 232 16.38 0.49 8.88
C LEU A 232 16.28 1.91 9.45
N SER A 233 15.39 2.70 8.88
CA SER A 233 15.04 4.04 9.37
C SER A 233 13.77 3.95 10.22
N PHE A 234 13.84 4.49 11.42
CA PHE A 234 12.71 4.56 12.36
C PHE A 234 12.36 6.02 12.60
N VAL A 235 11.09 6.35 12.47
CA VAL A 235 10.53 7.62 12.91
C VAL A 235 9.29 7.32 13.75
N ALA A 236 9.25 7.85 14.95
CA ALA A 236 8.11 7.73 15.85
C ALA A 236 7.63 9.11 16.26
N ASN A 237 6.36 9.23 16.59
CA ASN A 237 5.80 10.47 17.13
C ASN A 237 4.82 10.17 18.28
N ASP A 238 4.81 11.08 19.26
CA ASP A 238 3.77 11.22 20.25
C ASP A 238 2.95 12.51 19.96
N ALA A 239 2.16 12.95 20.93
CA ALA A 239 1.36 14.17 20.77
C ALA A 239 2.21 15.45 20.56
N SER A 240 3.44 15.49 21.09
CA SER A 240 4.27 16.69 21.19
C SER A 240 5.60 16.60 20.45
N ASN A 241 6.17 15.39 20.32
CA ASN A 241 7.53 15.19 19.85
C ASN A 241 7.58 14.20 18.70
N SER A 242 8.60 14.35 17.87
CA SER A 242 9.07 13.31 16.94
C SER A 242 10.38 12.71 17.45
N TYR A 243 10.63 11.48 17.06
CA TYR A 243 11.82 10.72 17.43
C TYR A 243 12.32 9.97 16.20
N TYR A 244 13.62 9.83 16.08
CA TYR A 244 14.20 9.10 14.93
C TYR A 244 15.39 8.22 15.34
N LYS A 245 15.65 7.19 14.53
CA LYS A 245 16.83 6.32 14.63
C LYS A 245 17.08 5.64 13.30
N ASN A 246 18.35 5.57 12.90
CA ASN A 246 18.81 4.69 11.82
C ASN A 246 19.62 3.55 12.39
N VAL A 247 19.41 2.35 11.87
CA VAL A 247 20.11 1.13 12.30
C VAL A 247 20.55 0.35 11.06
N THR A 248 21.82 0.00 10.98
CA THR A 248 22.41 -0.81 9.90
C THR A 248 22.83 -2.19 10.40
N GLY A 249 23.12 -3.11 9.49
CA GLY A 249 23.69 -4.42 9.80
C GLY A 249 22.73 -5.33 10.58
N LYS A 250 21.42 -5.21 10.35
CA LYS A 250 20.39 -6.08 10.97
C LYS A 250 19.69 -6.92 9.93
N THR A 251 19.50 -8.19 10.27
CA THR A 251 18.72 -9.14 9.48
C THR A 251 17.41 -9.43 10.18
N LEU A 252 16.30 -9.31 9.43
CA LEU A 252 14.99 -9.81 9.85
C LEU A 252 14.60 -10.95 8.93
N ALA A 253 14.68 -12.18 9.41
CA ALA A 253 14.38 -13.36 8.61
C ALA A 253 12.89 -13.70 8.64
N VAL A 254 12.41 -14.37 7.60
CA VAL A 254 11.05 -14.94 7.54
C VAL A 254 10.80 -15.87 8.72
N ASN A 255 9.55 -15.99 9.11
CA ASN A 255 9.10 -16.92 10.13
C ASN A 255 9.76 -16.71 11.51
N ASN A 256 10.23 -15.50 11.81
CA ASN A 256 10.83 -15.14 13.09
C ASN A 256 10.10 -13.97 13.75
N GLN A 257 10.06 -14.01 15.09
CA GLN A 257 9.66 -12.87 15.92
C GLN A 257 10.90 -12.21 16.53
N TYR A 258 10.88 -10.89 16.55
CA TYR A 258 11.94 -10.08 17.11
C TYR A 258 11.39 -9.16 18.19
N THR A 259 12.00 -9.18 19.38
CA THR A 259 11.79 -8.11 20.37
C THR A 259 12.89 -7.08 20.19
N ILE A 260 12.48 -5.88 19.79
CA ILE A 260 13.41 -4.81 19.38
C ILE A 260 13.21 -3.61 20.32
N ASN A 261 14.25 -3.31 21.09
CA ASN A 261 14.33 -2.11 21.89
C ASN A 261 15.02 -1.01 21.06
N VAL A 262 14.30 0.05 20.70
CA VAL A 262 14.85 1.15 19.89
C VAL A 262 15.02 2.36 20.80
N THR A 263 16.28 2.75 21.03
CA THR A 263 16.58 4.04 21.67
C THR A 263 16.68 5.09 20.59
N MET A 264 15.76 6.05 20.60
CA MET A 264 15.59 7.05 19.54
C MET A 264 16.02 8.43 20.03
N THR A 265 16.52 9.22 19.11
CA THR A 265 16.86 10.64 19.33
C THR A 265 15.59 11.47 19.10
N THR A 266 15.38 12.51 19.92
CA THR A 266 14.29 13.46 19.69
C THR A 266 14.57 14.24 18.40
N GLY A 267 13.60 14.29 17.50
CA GLY A 267 13.64 15.06 16.28
C GLY A 267 13.43 16.55 16.54
N THR A 268 13.81 17.36 15.58
CA THR A 268 13.56 18.80 15.60
C THR A 268 12.19 19.13 15.01
N THR A 269 11.59 20.23 15.45
CA THR A 269 10.42 20.81 14.80
C THR A 269 10.79 22.17 14.24
N THR A 270 10.61 22.34 12.94
CA THR A 270 10.89 23.58 12.23
C THR A 270 9.58 24.25 11.84
N ASN A 271 9.36 25.45 12.35
CA ASN A 271 8.25 26.29 11.94
C ASN A 271 8.65 27.10 10.70
N LEU A 272 7.98 26.85 9.58
CA LEU A 272 8.28 27.46 8.28
C LEU A 272 8.11 29.00 8.30
N SER A 273 7.27 29.53 9.21
CA SER A 273 7.06 30.99 9.31
C SER A 273 8.29 31.73 9.85
N SER A 274 9.22 31.05 10.50
CA SER A 274 10.43 31.62 11.11
C SER A 274 11.69 31.40 10.29
N LEU A 275 11.60 30.83 9.07
CA LEU A 275 12.77 30.56 8.26
C LEU A 275 13.41 31.83 7.73
N GLY A 276 14.67 32.07 8.07
CA GLY A 276 15.48 33.16 7.56
C GLY A 276 16.22 32.85 6.25
N ALA A 277 16.31 31.58 5.86
CA ALA A 277 17.02 31.09 4.68
C ALA A 277 16.33 29.81 4.13
N ASP A 278 16.83 29.32 2.99
CA ASP A 278 16.47 27.99 2.47
C ASP A 278 16.72 26.92 3.51
N HIS A 279 15.87 25.89 3.52
CA HIS A 279 15.92 24.85 4.52
C HIS A 279 15.99 23.46 3.91
N THR A 280 16.85 22.61 4.44
CA THR A 280 16.91 21.17 4.13
C THR A 280 16.52 20.36 5.34
N ALA A 281 15.30 19.83 5.31
CA ALA A 281 14.78 19.01 6.41
C ALA A 281 15.52 17.68 6.51
N GLN A 282 15.87 17.31 7.73
CA GLN A 282 16.65 16.13 8.07
C GLN A 282 15.76 14.97 8.51
N ASN A 283 16.34 13.77 8.59
CA ASN A 283 15.59 12.59 9.03
C ASN A 283 14.99 12.78 10.44
N GLY A 284 13.69 12.50 10.57
CA GLY A 284 12.92 12.66 11.82
C GLY A 284 12.47 14.10 12.11
N GLU A 285 12.73 15.03 11.23
CA GLU A 285 12.29 16.41 11.40
C GLU A 285 10.78 16.56 11.12
N THR A 286 10.13 17.44 11.89
CA THR A 286 8.74 17.85 11.65
C THR A 286 8.74 19.27 11.11
N LEU A 287 8.18 19.45 9.92
CA LEU A 287 7.88 20.77 9.34
C LEU A 287 6.45 21.16 9.72
N THR A 288 6.26 22.44 10.11
CA THR A 288 4.94 22.95 10.50
C THR A 288 4.78 24.43 10.14
N GLY A 289 3.54 24.91 10.08
CA GLY A 289 3.21 26.32 9.89
C GLY A 289 3.32 26.80 8.45
N THR A 290 3.04 28.08 8.24
CA THR A 290 2.98 28.73 6.92
C THR A 290 4.33 29.30 6.55
N LEU A 291 4.80 29.01 5.35
CA LEU A 291 6.02 29.60 4.82
C LEU A 291 5.82 31.10 4.54
N ALA A 292 6.52 31.94 5.30
CA ALA A 292 6.30 33.40 5.29
C ALA A 292 7.06 34.12 4.15
N ALA A 293 8.04 33.47 3.53
CA ALA A 293 8.87 34.05 2.48
C ALA A 293 9.23 32.99 1.44
N SER A 294 9.61 33.44 0.25
CA SER A 294 10.12 32.58 -0.82
C SER A 294 11.43 31.92 -0.37
N ARG A 295 11.35 30.70 0.12
CA ARG A 295 12.48 29.87 0.56
C ARG A 295 12.36 28.50 -0.03
N LYS A 296 13.48 27.95 -0.48
CA LYS A 296 13.53 26.57 -0.96
C LYS A 296 13.42 25.62 0.21
N ILE A 297 12.45 24.71 0.14
CA ILE A 297 12.31 23.60 1.10
C ILE A 297 12.80 22.33 0.42
N SER A 298 13.84 21.73 0.99
CA SER A 298 14.40 20.48 0.50
C SER A 298 14.27 19.39 1.56
N ILE A 299 14.20 18.14 1.11
CA ILE A 299 14.26 16.94 1.98
C ILE A 299 15.59 16.24 1.71
N ALA A 300 16.36 16.00 2.73
CA ALA A 300 17.66 15.31 2.62
C ALA A 300 17.48 13.88 2.05
N ALA A 301 18.46 13.41 1.29
CA ALA A 301 18.43 12.07 0.73
C ALA A 301 18.32 10.99 1.85
N GLY A 302 17.39 10.04 1.68
CA GLY A 302 17.09 8.98 2.65
C GLY A 302 16.31 9.45 3.88
N ALA A 303 15.90 10.72 3.94
CA ALA A 303 15.20 11.25 5.11
C ALA A 303 13.70 10.88 5.10
N THR A 304 13.19 10.63 6.31
CA THR A 304 11.77 10.58 6.62
C THR A 304 11.41 11.85 7.39
N VAL A 305 10.52 12.66 6.83
CA VAL A 305 10.11 13.97 7.36
C VAL A 305 8.60 13.99 7.58
N ILE A 306 8.17 14.59 8.68
CA ILE A 306 6.75 14.74 9.03
C ILE A 306 6.30 16.12 8.55
N LEU A 307 5.25 16.17 7.74
CA LEU A 307 4.50 17.38 7.43
C LEU A 307 3.32 17.45 8.40
N LYS A 308 3.23 18.55 9.18
CA LYS A 308 2.19 18.71 10.20
C LYS A 308 1.57 20.11 10.11
N ASN A 309 0.44 20.21 9.41
CA ASN A 309 -0.23 21.49 9.14
C ASN A 309 0.72 22.50 8.46
N VAL A 310 1.40 22.03 7.42
CA VAL A 310 2.30 22.81 6.59
C VAL A 310 1.50 23.59 5.56
N ASP A 311 1.86 24.86 5.35
CA ASP A 311 1.34 25.67 4.26
C ASP A 311 2.49 26.32 3.48
N ILE A 312 2.86 25.67 2.37
CA ILE A 312 3.80 26.16 1.36
C ILE A 312 2.98 26.63 0.15
N ASN A 313 2.10 27.58 0.36
CA ASN A 313 1.27 28.18 -0.68
C ASN A 313 1.53 29.68 -0.71
N TYR A 314 2.74 30.06 -1.08
CA TYR A 314 3.12 31.46 -1.16
C TYR A 314 2.34 32.13 -2.30
N GLY A 315 1.49 33.10 -1.97
CA GLY A 315 0.57 33.76 -2.90
C GLY A 315 1.28 34.43 -4.11
N THR A 316 0.49 34.91 -5.04
CA THR A 316 0.83 35.37 -6.39
C THR A 316 1.81 36.56 -6.54
N THR A 317 2.43 37.03 -5.46
CA THR A 317 3.43 38.09 -5.48
C THR A 317 4.84 37.49 -5.54
N LEU A 318 5.18 36.89 -6.67
CA LEU A 318 6.45 36.19 -6.86
C LEU A 318 7.55 37.13 -7.28
N THR A 319 8.51 37.30 -6.42
CA THR A 319 9.89 37.59 -6.82
C THR A 319 10.47 36.24 -7.27
N ALA A 320 10.93 36.15 -8.52
CA ALA A 320 11.47 34.97 -9.21
C ALA A 320 12.10 33.92 -8.30
N SER A 321 11.32 32.88 -7.97
CA SER A 321 11.74 31.76 -7.13
C SER A 321 11.60 30.47 -7.93
N PHE A 322 12.72 30.00 -8.47
CA PHE A 322 12.79 28.93 -9.47
C PHE A 322 12.98 27.57 -8.80
N TYR A 323 11.94 27.05 -8.06
CA TYR A 323 11.97 25.74 -7.43
C TYR A 323 10.58 25.17 -7.13
N ALA A 324 10.55 23.87 -6.92
CA ALA A 324 9.36 23.15 -6.48
C ALA A 324 8.91 23.60 -5.08
N GLY A 325 7.67 23.38 -4.72
CA GLY A 325 7.20 23.62 -3.37
C GLY A 325 8.03 22.84 -2.36
N ILE A 326 8.25 21.54 -2.61
CA ILE A 326 9.21 20.69 -1.90
C ILE A 326 10.10 19.97 -2.91
N THR A 327 11.43 20.00 -2.68
CA THR A 327 12.42 19.28 -3.50
C THR A 327 13.07 18.18 -2.68
N CYS A 328 12.86 16.90 -3.03
CA CYS A 328 13.64 15.79 -2.45
C CYS A 328 15.03 15.73 -3.10
N LEU A 329 16.08 15.49 -2.32
CA LEU A 329 17.47 15.43 -2.79
C LEU A 329 17.92 13.98 -3.10
N GLY A 330 17.03 13.00 -2.95
CA GLY A 330 17.21 11.58 -3.17
C GLY A 330 15.94 10.85 -2.76
N ASP A 331 16.04 9.58 -2.39
CA ASP A 331 14.93 8.86 -1.78
C ASP A 331 14.39 9.63 -0.58
N ALA A 332 13.07 9.72 -0.44
CA ALA A 332 12.45 10.45 0.64
C ALA A 332 11.13 9.82 1.07
N THR A 333 10.82 9.91 2.36
CA THR A 333 9.50 9.57 2.90
C THR A 333 8.87 10.81 3.53
N LEU A 334 7.66 11.18 3.09
CA LEU A 334 6.85 12.22 3.69
C LEU A 334 5.71 11.58 4.48
N ILE A 335 5.65 11.86 5.79
CA ILE A 335 4.55 11.45 6.66
C ILE A 335 3.60 12.65 6.78
N VAL A 336 2.43 12.55 6.16
CA VAL A 336 1.41 13.62 6.24
C VAL A 336 0.60 13.49 7.53
N SER A 337 0.48 14.60 8.27
CA SER A 337 -0.20 14.66 9.56
C SER A 337 -0.94 15.99 9.73
N GLY A 338 -2.27 15.91 9.79
CA GLY A 338 -3.12 17.10 9.75
C GLY A 338 -3.48 17.47 8.31
N THR A 339 -3.47 18.75 7.98
CA THR A 339 -3.76 19.25 6.63
C THR A 339 -2.58 20.05 6.10
N ASP A 340 -1.97 19.56 5.04
CA ASP A 340 -0.73 20.09 4.47
C ASP A 340 -0.99 20.61 3.06
N TYR A 341 -0.52 21.82 2.77
CA TYR A 341 -0.60 22.47 1.45
C TYR A 341 0.80 22.70 0.90
N VAL A 342 1.06 22.17 -0.29
CA VAL A 342 2.34 22.34 -0.97
C VAL A 342 2.11 22.74 -2.41
N LYS A 343 2.53 23.95 -2.78
CA LYS A 343 2.42 24.48 -4.13
C LYS A 343 3.78 24.92 -4.63
N SER A 344 4.00 24.76 -5.94
CA SER A 344 5.19 25.30 -6.60
C SER A 344 5.21 26.83 -6.58
N PHE A 345 6.42 27.38 -6.69
CA PHE A 345 6.62 28.84 -6.63
C PHE A 345 6.55 29.50 -8.01
N ASP A 346 6.78 28.77 -9.10
CA ASP A 346 6.81 29.33 -10.43
C ASP A 346 6.33 28.34 -11.49
N ASP A 347 5.96 28.83 -12.66
CA ASP A 347 5.54 28.04 -13.81
C ASP A 347 6.64 27.06 -14.25
N GLY A 348 6.22 25.85 -14.59
CA GLY A 348 7.12 24.77 -15.00
C GLY A 348 7.74 23.97 -13.86
N TYR A 349 7.57 24.35 -12.58
CA TYR A 349 8.07 23.59 -11.43
C TYR A 349 6.96 22.76 -10.80
N PRO A 350 7.23 21.52 -10.31
CA PRO A 350 6.19 20.73 -9.65
C PRO A 350 5.90 21.21 -8.22
N GLY A 351 4.74 20.83 -7.68
CA GLY A 351 4.45 21.03 -6.25
C GLY A 351 5.45 20.26 -5.39
N ILE A 352 5.59 18.95 -5.63
CA ILE A 352 6.59 18.10 -4.96
C ILE A 352 7.41 17.35 -5.99
N PHE A 353 8.74 17.42 -5.85
CA PHE A 353 9.71 16.81 -6.78
C PHE A 353 10.59 15.78 -6.08
N VAL A 354 10.87 14.68 -6.76
CA VAL A 354 11.90 13.70 -6.42
C VAL A 354 12.78 13.46 -7.66
N PRO A 355 14.13 13.44 -7.54
CA PRO A 355 15.01 13.31 -8.71
C PRO A 355 14.92 11.92 -9.34
N SER A 356 15.22 11.85 -10.63
CA SER A 356 15.30 10.59 -11.37
C SER A 356 16.23 9.58 -10.67
N GLY A 357 15.87 8.32 -10.67
CA GLY A 357 16.60 7.26 -9.97
C GLY A 357 16.28 7.11 -8.48
N SER A 358 15.50 8.04 -7.90
CA SER A 358 15.06 8.01 -6.50
C SER A 358 13.58 7.74 -6.36
N THR A 359 13.12 7.45 -5.15
CA THR A 359 11.72 7.16 -4.84
C THR A 359 11.19 8.11 -3.75
N LEU A 360 10.06 8.76 -4.05
CA LEU A 360 9.26 9.46 -3.06
C LEU A 360 8.17 8.54 -2.53
N THR A 361 8.15 8.33 -1.21
CA THR A 361 7.04 7.64 -0.52
C THR A 361 6.23 8.67 0.27
N ILE A 362 4.90 8.69 0.07
CA ILE A 362 3.97 9.49 0.86
C ILE A 362 3.10 8.56 1.68
N THR A 363 3.08 8.77 3.00
CA THR A 363 2.34 7.95 3.97
C THR A 363 1.75 8.81 5.09
N GLY A 364 1.12 8.19 6.07
CA GLY A 364 0.47 8.90 7.20
C GLY A 364 -1.06 8.89 7.09
N SER A 365 -1.73 9.65 7.96
CA SER A 365 -3.19 9.70 8.05
C SER A 365 -3.78 11.09 7.75
N GLY A 366 -2.92 12.07 7.45
CA GLY A 366 -3.33 13.44 7.14
C GLY A 366 -3.85 13.63 5.72
N THR A 367 -4.09 14.89 5.36
CA THR A 367 -4.49 15.31 4.02
C THR A 367 -3.38 16.17 3.42
N LEU A 368 -2.95 15.83 2.20
CA LEU A 368 -1.98 16.59 1.43
C LEU A 368 -2.65 17.17 0.18
N TYR A 369 -2.54 18.47 0.02
CA TYR A 369 -2.80 19.18 -1.22
C TYR A 369 -1.47 19.51 -1.87
N ALA A 370 -1.22 18.95 -3.05
CA ALA A 370 0.01 19.16 -3.81
C ALA A 370 -0.34 19.73 -5.17
N ASP A 371 -0.08 21.03 -5.34
CA ASP A 371 -0.45 21.75 -6.54
C ASP A 371 0.79 22.13 -7.35
N GLY A 372 0.77 21.82 -8.63
CA GLY A 372 1.63 22.40 -9.63
C GLY A 372 1.35 23.91 -9.78
N PRO A 373 2.08 24.61 -10.64
CA PRO A 373 1.84 26.01 -10.94
C PRO A 373 0.62 26.16 -11.86
N LYS A 374 0.46 27.36 -12.43
CA LYS A 374 -0.52 27.59 -13.48
C LYS A 374 -0.21 26.76 -14.73
N ASP A 375 1.06 26.66 -15.11
CA ASP A 375 1.49 26.00 -16.36
C ASP A 375 2.62 24.98 -16.11
N ASP A 376 2.57 23.87 -16.83
CA ASP A 376 3.61 22.89 -17.16
C ASP A 376 4.18 22.01 -16.01
N GLY A 377 3.98 22.32 -14.75
CA GLY A 377 4.48 21.49 -13.63
C GLY A 377 3.43 20.54 -13.08
N ALA A 378 3.83 19.32 -12.70
CA ALA A 378 2.94 18.37 -12.05
C ALA A 378 2.62 18.79 -10.60
N GLY A 379 1.51 18.31 -10.03
CA GLY A 379 1.27 18.45 -8.60
C GLY A 379 2.30 17.68 -7.78
N ILE A 380 2.48 16.39 -8.09
CA ILE A 380 3.54 15.55 -7.57
C ILE A 380 4.24 14.91 -8.78
N GLY A 381 5.52 15.23 -9.01
CA GLY A 381 6.23 14.67 -10.14
C GLY A 381 7.28 15.57 -10.76
N SER A 382 7.32 15.65 -12.10
CA SER A 382 8.31 16.47 -12.81
C SER A 382 7.77 17.83 -13.20
N GLY A 383 8.70 18.71 -13.52
CA GLY A 383 8.45 20.01 -14.11
C GLY A 383 8.51 19.98 -15.64
N ARG A 384 8.63 21.18 -16.23
CA ARG A 384 8.76 21.39 -17.68
C ARG A 384 10.10 20.86 -18.23
N ASP A 385 10.11 20.42 -19.47
CA ASP A 385 11.26 19.84 -20.17
C ASP A 385 12.49 20.77 -20.27
N ASN A 386 12.30 22.07 -20.40
CA ASN A 386 13.39 23.04 -20.49
C ASN A 386 14.03 23.38 -19.11
N ILE A 387 13.47 22.88 -18.02
CA ILE A 387 14.05 23.01 -16.67
C ILE A 387 14.79 21.71 -16.34
N GLU A 388 16.05 21.63 -16.76
CA GLU A 388 16.85 20.39 -16.72
C GLU A 388 16.83 19.69 -15.35
N ALA A 389 16.92 20.45 -14.27
CA ALA A 389 16.94 19.90 -12.90
C ALA A 389 15.61 19.27 -12.46
N TYR A 390 14.49 19.60 -13.09
CA TYR A 390 13.15 19.15 -12.70
C TYR A 390 12.40 18.38 -13.80
N ARG A 391 12.95 18.26 -15.02
CA ARG A 391 12.27 17.61 -16.16
C ARG A 391 12.07 16.10 -15.99
N ALA A 392 12.91 15.45 -15.19
CA ALA A 392 12.84 13.99 -14.97
C ALA A 392 12.64 13.69 -13.49
N CYS A 393 11.46 13.23 -13.11
CA CYS A 393 11.24 12.76 -11.76
C CYS A 393 11.49 11.26 -11.62
N GLY A 394 11.76 10.84 -10.38
CA GLY A 394 11.89 9.45 -9.97
C GLY A 394 10.54 8.76 -9.76
N ASN A 395 10.53 7.76 -8.92
CA ASN A 395 9.35 6.97 -8.64
C ASN A 395 8.48 7.63 -7.56
N ILE A 396 7.17 7.43 -7.64
CA ILE A 396 6.19 7.96 -6.68
C ILE A 396 5.39 6.79 -6.11
N VAL A 397 5.38 6.67 -4.77
CA VAL A 397 4.63 5.64 -4.05
C VAL A 397 3.71 6.32 -3.03
N LEU A 398 2.40 6.22 -3.23
CA LEU A 398 1.40 6.69 -2.28
C LEU A 398 0.93 5.52 -1.44
N GLN A 399 1.21 5.56 -0.13
CA GLN A 399 0.92 4.47 0.81
C GLN A 399 -0.13 4.82 1.85
N GLY A 400 -0.42 6.09 2.08
CA GLY A 400 -1.36 6.50 3.12
C GLY A 400 -1.83 7.93 2.95
N GLY A 401 -2.77 8.35 3.78
CA GLY A 401 -3.35 9.68 3.77
C GLY A 401 -4.40 9.92 2.68
N THR A 402 -4.91 11.13 2.69
CA THR A 402 -5.78 11.68 1.63
C THR A 402 -4.93 12.60 0.76
N ILE A 403 -4.77 12.28 -0.52
CA ILE A 403 -3.88 13.01 -1.42
C ILE A 403 -4.70 13.69 -2.51
N TRP A 404 -4.55 15.00 -2.62
CA TRP A 404 -5.12 15.83 -3.68
C TRP A 404 -3.97 16.44 -4.46
N ALA A 405 -3.84 16.09 -5.73
CA ALA A 405 -2.74 16.55 -6.58
C ALA A 405 -3.29 17.19 -7.86
N THR A 406 -2.93 18.43 -8.10
CA THR A 406 -3.37 19.19 -9.27
C THR A 406 -2.18 19.57 -10.15
N GLY A 407 -2.20 19.20 -11.42
CA GLY A 407 -1.21 19.61 -12.42
C GLY A 407 -1.52 20.99 -13.01
N GLY A 408 -0.50 21.73 -13.39
CA GLY A 408 -0.61 22.91 -14.24
C GLY A 408 -1.05 22.56 -15.66
N SER A 409 -1.36 23.57 -16.49
CA SER A 409 -1.68 23.35 -17.91
C SER A 409 -0.58 22.52 -18.58
N GLY A 410 -0.94 21.50 -19.31
CA GLY A 410 0.04 20.56 -19.90
C GLY A 410 0.57 19.48 -18.98
N ALA A 411 0.30 19.50 -17.66
CA ALA A 411 0.88 18.56 -16.71
C ALA A 411 -0.13 17.61 -16.08
N ALA A 412 0.32 16.42 -15.67
CA ALA A 412 -0.47 15.49 -14.88
C ALA A 412 -0.60 15.99 -13.43
N GLY A 413 -1.67 15.59 -12.72
CA GLY A 413 -1.76 15.80 -11.27
C GLY A 413 -0.65 15.06 -10.53
N ILE A 414 -0.46 13.79 -10.89
CA ILE A 414 0.61 12.93 -10.38
C ILE A 414 1.33 12.32 -11.57
N GLY A 415 2.60 12.67 -11.77
CA GLY A 415 3.37 12.15 -12.89
C GLY A 415 4.27 13.19 -13.55
N SER A 416 4.28 13.24 -14.89
CA SER A 416 5.15 14.16 -15.60
C SER A 416 4.51 15.51 -15.88
N GLY A 417 5.37 16.53 -15.87
CA GLY A 417 5.07 17.86 -16.38
C GLY A 417 4.96 17.89 -17.91
N ALA A 418 4.77 19.08 -18.47
CA ALA A 418 4.66 19.27 -19.91
C ALA A 418 6.02 19.28 -20.61
N THR A 419 6.02 18.84 -21.86
CA THR A 419 7.09 19.16 -22.81
C THR A 419 6.61 20.35 -23.69
N ALA A 420 7.09 21.54 -23.35
CA ALA A 420 6.50 22.78 -23.83
C ALA A 420 6.79 23.14 -25.30
N ASN A 421 7.88 22.63 -25.87
CA ASN A 421 8.32 22.99 -27.22
C ASN A 421 8.26 21.80 -28.16
N TYR A 422 7.06 21.27 -28.38
CA TYR A 422 6.86 20.27 -29.42
C TYR A 422 6.84 20.96 -30.80
N VAL A 423 8.02 21.17 -31.35
CA VAL A 423 8.19 21.45 -32.78
C VAL A 423 8.73 20.16 -33.42
N ALA A 424 7.99 19.57 -34.33
CA ALA A 424 8.46 18.37 -35.03
C ALA A 424 9.57 18.73 -36.04
N PRO A 425 10.73 17.99 -36.09
CA PRO A 425 11.11 16.89 -35.23
C PRO A 425 11.56 17.36 -33.85
N GLN A 426 11.12 16.65 -32.80
CA GLN A 426 11.44 16.98 -31.41
C GLN A 426 12.94 16.89 -31.16
N THR A 427 13.58 18.00 -30.84
CA THR A 427 15.04 18.09 -30.60
C THR A 427 15.41 18.08 -29.12
N GLY A 428 14.44 18.20 -28.19
CA GLY A 428 14.64 18.23 -26.74
C GLY A 428 14.40 16.88 -26.06
N THR A 429 14.92 16.73 -24.84
CA THR A 429 14.59 15.59 -23.98
C THR A 429 13.24 15.87 -23.31
N PRO A 430 12.21 15.04 -23.50
CA PRO A 430 10.89 15.27 -22.93
C PRO A 430 10.91 15.19 -21.41
N SER A 431 9.94 15.85 -20.78
CA SER A 431 9.64 15.63 -19.36
C SER A 431 9.30 14.15 -19.11
N SER A 432 9.71 13.63 -17.98
CA SER A 432 9.49 12.23 -17.66
C SER A 432 9.21 11.98 -16.18
N CYS A 433 8.56 10.87 -15.88
CA CYS A 433 8.37 10.37 -14.53
C CYS A 433 8.73 8.88 -14.47
N GLY A 434 9.21 8.41 -13.32
CA GLY A 434 9.40 7.00 -13.04
C GLY A 434 8.07 6.24 -12.91
N TYR A 435 8.06 5.08 -12.25
CA TYR A 435 6.81 4.40 -11.98
C TYR A 435 5.99 5.12 -10.89
N ILE A 436 4.67 4.97 -10.95
CA ILE A 436 3.73 5.48 -9.95
C ILE A 436 2.98 4.28 -9.36
N THR A 437 3.03 4.14 -8.04
CA THR A 437 2.27 3.11 -7.34
C THR A 437 1.36 3.74 -6.30
N ILE A 438 0.05 3.49 -6.42
CA ILE A 438 -0.94 3.88 -5.41
C ILE A 438 -1.40 2.62 -4.71
N LYS A 439 -1.03 2.52 -3.43
CA LYS A 439 -1.35 1.37 -2.57
C LYS A 439 -2.81 1.39 -2.14
N SER A 440 -3.39 0.21 -1.91
CA SER A 440 -4.76 0.10 -1.38
C SER A 440 -4.90 0.65 0.05
N SER A 441 -3.79 0.93 0.73
CA SER A 441 -3.74 1.52 2.07
C SER A 441 -3.99 3.03 2.11
N VAL A 442 -3.98 3.75 0.97
CA VAL A 442 -4.39 5.18 0.94
C VAL A 442 -5.84 5.33 1.41
N THR A 443 -6.15 6.47 2.03
CA THR A 443 -7.55 6.82 2.36
C THR A 443 -8.29 7.17 1.08
N SER A 444 -7.77 8.11 0.30
CA SER A 444 -8.26 8.45 -1.04
C SER A 444 -7.21 9.26 -1.82
N VAL A 445 -7.28 9.20 -3.13
CA VAL A 445 -6.47 10.02 -4.04
C VAL A 445 -7.39 10.74 -5.03
N LEU A 446 -7.26 12.06 -5.11
CA LEU A 446 -7.86 12.87 -6.16
C LEU A 446 -6.74 13.49 -6.99
N ALA A 447 -6.58 13.02 -8.23
CA ALA A 447 -5.63 13.57 -9.17
C ALA A 447 -6.38 14.41 -10.24
N ARG A 448 -5.99 15.65 -10.39
CA ARG A 448 -6.52 16.58 -11.40
C ARG A 448 -5.45 16.91 -12.41
N LYS A 449 -5.75 16.64 -13.67
CA LYS A 449 -4.87 17.03 -14.77
C LYS A 449 -5.05 18.49 -15.12
N GLY A 450 -4.01 19.09 -15.69
CA GLY A 450 -4.08 20.39 -16.30
C GLY A 450 -4.80 20.39 -17.65
N LYS A 451 -5.01 21.57 -18.21
CA LYS A 451 -5.61 21.71 -19.54
C LYS A 451 -4.70 21.09 -20.62
N GLY A 452 -5.28 20.38 -21.57
CA GLY A 452 -4.54 19.80 -22.71
C GLY A 452 -3.85 18.47 -22.42
N VAL A 453 -4.14 17.84 -21.28
CA VAL A 453 -3.58 16.53 -20.90
C VAL A 453 -4.68 15.47 -20.88
N GLU A 454 -4.34 14.24 -21.26
CA GLU A 454 -5.27 13.12 -21.23
C GLU A 454 -5.33 12.44 -19.87
N LYS A 455 -4.19 12.30 -19.17
CA LYS A 455 -4.06 11.55 -17.93
C LYS A 455 -3.90 12.44 -16.70
N SER A 456 -4.67 12.19 -15.67
CA SER A 456 -4.50 12.82 -14.36
C SER A 456 -3.37 12.19 -13.57
N ILE A 457 -3.10 10.90 -13.83
CA ILE A 457 -2.00 10.12 -13.25
C ILE A 457 -1.22 9.50 -14.42
N GLY A 458 0.04 9.85 -14.58
CA GLY A 458 0.88 9.38 -15.66
C GLY A 458 1.54 10.51 -16.48
N GLU A 459 1.42 10.43 -17.80
CA GLU A 459 2.06 11.38 -18.70
C GLU A 459 1.34 12.73 -18.73
N GLY A 460 2.12 13.82 -18.70
CA GLY A 460 1.72 15.16 -19.15
C GLY A 460 1.76 15.26 -20.68
N GLN A 461 1.57 16.47 -21.18
CA GLN A 461 1.54 16.75 -22.61
C GLN A 461 2.93 16.51 -23.25
N TYR A 462 3.00 15.65 -24.27
CA TYR A 462 4.23 15.27 -24.99
C TYR A 462 5.36 14.77 -24.07
N SER A 463 5.02 14.18 -22.95
CA SER A 463 5.96 13.65 -21.96
C SER A 463 5.86 12.13 -21.82
N THR A 464 6.68 11.55 -20.96
CA THR A 464 6.68 10.10 -20.70
C THR A 464 6.49 9.82 -19.22
N CYS A 465 5.93 8.64 -18.91
CA CYS A 465 5.83 8.13 -17.56
C CYS A 465 6.05 6.62 -17.57
N GLY A 466 6.63 6.10 -16.49
CA GLY A 466 6.75 4.67 -16.27
C GLY A 466 5.38 4.04 -15.97
N THR A 467 5.42 2.78 -15.56
CA THR A 467 4.18 2.04 -15.24
C THR A 467 3.41 2.68 -14.10
N VAL A 468 2.09 2.85 -14.30
CA VAL A 468 1.16 3.28 -13.26
C VAL A 468 0.43 2.06 -12.72
N THR A 469 0.55 1.82 -11.40
CA THR A 469 -0.13 0.73 -10.70
C THR A 469 -1.07 1.31 -9.65
N ILE A 470 -2.36 1.02 -9.75
CA ILE A 470 -3.39 1.40 -8.76
C ILE A 470 -3.96 0.11 -8.19
N GLU A 471 -3.66 -0.16 -6.91
CA GLU A 471 -4.07 -1.43 -6.26
C GLU A 471 -5.57 -1.45 -5.93
N ASP A 472 -6.16 -0.31 -5.59
CA ASP A 472 -7.60 -0.16 -5.32
C ASP A 472 -8.17 1.05 -6.09
N PRO A 473 -8.70 0.83 -7.31
CA PRO A 473 -9.26 1.92 -8.11
C PRO A 473 -10.45 2.64 -7.47
N SER A 474 -11.16 2.01 -6.52
CA SER A 474 -12.31 2.63 -5.84
C SER A 474 -11.92 3.84 -4.97
N LYS A 475 -10.65 3.94 -4.58
CA LYS A 475 -10.09 5.03 -3.78
C LYS A 475 -9.46 6.15 -4.61
N VAL A 476 -9.45 6.03 -5.94
CA VAL A 476 -8.75 6.95 -6.83
C VAL A 476 -9.73 7.63 -7.79
N THR A 477 -9.80 8.95 -7.70
CA THR A 477 -10.57 9.78 -8.62
C THR A 477 -9.63 10.54 -9.53
N GLN A 478 -9.86 10.43 -10.84
CA GLN A 478 -9.10 11.11 -11.87
C GLN A 478 -10.00 12.14 -12.58
N GLN A 479 -9.59 13.41 -12.62
CA GLN A 479 -10.35 14.54 -13.17
C GLN A 479 -9.51 15.34 -14.18
#